data_f797c8bc5c07c4628948f319ee7b413f
#
_entry.id   f797c8bc5c07c4628948f319ee7b413f
#
_cell.length_a   1.000
_cell.length_b   1.000
_cell.length_c   1.000
_cell.angle_alpha   90.00
_cell.angle_beta   90.00
_cell.angle_gamma   90.00
#
_symmetry.space_group_name_H-M   'P 1'
#
loop_
_entity.id
_entity.type
_entity.pdbx_description
1 polymer ?
#
loop_
_entity_poly.entity_id
_entity_poly.type
_entity_poly.pdbx_seq_one_letter_code
_entity_poly.pdbx_strand_id
1 'polypeptide(L)'
;APALECQEACSVDLAEVRVRSSTRVCAVLGVCAGLVLVGCSSTPSGPATPTGSATTTQAVATPSAADRAMLDTIQVVGADPTAGTDPVAEPTVTLTKKPVSVSTTTVKVLRPGTGVLSKTGDKVTVRQVLYVGNEGVKLDSSYGEKQPATFTLSGTDMIPGLISALTGVQKGSRILFVIPPAQAFGTRGRTEIGISGTDNLVVVADVVGVTTPKPVLEKAEGTVIAPPAGLPTVTFDDATGPSVTMPKTTPPADTVQQLLIEGNGDVVTVGQEITVHYYGALWKDGKVFDSSWQRKTPATFVIGIGKVVKGWDATLVGKKVGSRVLL
;
A
#
# COMPACT_ATOMS: atom_id res chain seq x y z
N ALA A 1 25.88 -32.23 13.29
CA ALA A 1 26.15 -31.60 12.02
C ALA A 1 26.88 -30.29 12.32
N PRO A 2 28.09 -30.02 11.79
CA PRO A 2 28.80 -28.79 12.04
C PRO A 2 28.04 -27.64 11.34
N ALA A 3 27.89 -26.55 12.06
CA ALA A 3 27.42 -25.29 11.51
C ALA A 3 28.39 -24.90 10.38
N LEU A 4 27.91 -24.82 9.16
CA LEU A 4 28.61 -24.14 8.06
C LEU A 4 28.69 -22.67 8.46
N GLU A 5 29.84 -22.26 8.98
CA GLU A 5 30.22 -20.86 9.09
C GLU A 5 30.35 -20.33 7.68
N CYS A 6 29.32 -19.65 7.21
CA CYS A 6 29.33 -18.97 5.91
C CYS A 6 30.26 -17.78 5.98
N GLN A 7 31.46 -17.92 5.44
CA GLN A 7 32.35 -16.80 5.12
C GLN A 7 31.86 -16.15 3.81
N GLU A 8 30.81 -15.31 3.94
CA GLU A 8 30.11 -14.70 2.82
C GLU A 8 30.23 -13.18 2.89
N ALA A 9 30.44 -12.55 1.74
CA ALA A 9 30.27 -11.11 1.59
C ALA A 9 28.93 -10.84 0.92
N CYS A 10 28.11 -9.99 1.51
CA CYS A 10 26.80 -9.64 0.99
C CYS A 10 26.67 -8.11 0.89
N SER A 11 26.29 -7.63 -0.28
CA SER A 11 25.83 -6.25 -0.45
C SER A 11 24.31 -6.22 -0.36
N VAL A 12 23.76 -5.36 0.49
CA VAL A 12 22.32 -5.24 0.73
C VAL A 12 21.88 -3.80 0.52
N ASP A 13 20.92 -3.60 -0.37
CA ASP A 13 20.26 -2.31 -0.61
C ASP A 13 18.87 -2.30 0.04
N LEU A 14 18.67 -1.41 1.00
CA LEU A 14 17.40 -1.23 1.71
C LEU A 14 16.44 -0.36 0.87
N ALA A 15 15.46 -0.98 0.22
CA ALA A 15 14.53 -0.30 -0.68
C ALA A 15 13.28 0.26 0.02
N GLU A 16 12.72 -0.47 1.00
CA GLU A 16 11.50 -0.05 1.70
C GLU A 16 11.43 -0.66 3.11
N VAL A 17 10.78 0.06 4.02
CA VAL A 17 10.36 -0.47 5.32
C VAL A 17 8.84 -0.47 5.40
N ARG A 18 8.25 -1.63 5.65
CA ARG A 18 6.82 -1.78 5.94
C ARG A 18 6.61 -2.18 7.39
N VAL A 19 5.75 -1.47 8.08
CA VAL A 19 5.24 -1.89 9.38
C VAL A 19 4.07 -2.84 9.14
N ARG A 20 4.21 -4.10 9.54
CA ARG A 20 3.04 -5.00 9.60
C ARG A 20 2.11 -4.50 10.69
N SER A 21 1.12 -3.73 10.30
CA SER A 21 -0.08 -3.58 11.09
C SER A 21 -0.94 -4.82 10.85
N SER A 22 -1.27 -5.57 11.90
CA SER A 22 -2.22 -6.68 11.83
C SER A 22 -3.65 -6.13 11.68
N THR A 23 -3.87 -5.32 10.67
CA THR A 23 -5.17 -4.76 10.37
C THR A 23 -6.01 -5.83 9.69
N ARG A 24 -6.99 -6.37 10.39
CA ARG A 24 -8.06 -7.13 9.74
C ARG A 24 -8.78 -6.13 8.83
N VAL A 25 -8.59 -6.31 7.52
CA VAL A 25 -9.29 -5.54 6.50
C VAL A 25 -10.78 -5.76 6.70
N CYS A 26 -11.54 -4.69 6.94
CA CYS A 26 -13.00 -4.73 6.81
C CYS A 26 -13.32 -5.11 5.36
N ALA A 27 -13.72 -6.37 5.16
CA ALA A 27 -13.82 -7.00 3.84
C ALA A 27 -14.99 -6.52 2.99
N VAL A 28 -15.77 -5.54 3.44
CA VAL A 28 -17.01 -5.14 2.76
C VAL A 28 -16.75 -4.29 1.52
N LEU A 29 -15.67 -3.51 1.50
CA LEU A 29 -15.34 -2.64 0.35
C LEU A 29 -14.02 -3.01 -0.35
N GLY A 30 -13.26 -3.97 0.17
CA GLY A 30 -12.05 -4.49 -0.45
C GLY A 30 -12.34 -5.72 -1.30
N VAL A 31 -12.01 -5.67 -2.59
CA VAL A 31 -12.11 -6.81 -3.51
C VAL A 31 -10.94 -7.75 -3.24
N CYS A 32 -11.19 -8.92 -2.65
CA CYS A 32 -10.24 -10.03 -2.73
C CYS A 32 -10.34 -10.66 -4.12
N ALA A 33 -9.31 -10.51 -4.94
CA ALA A 33 -9.18 -11.19 -6.22
C ALA A 33 -9.03 -12.71 -5.98
N GLY A 34 -10.10 -13.45 -6.18
CA GLY A 34 -10.11 -14.91 -6.29
C GLY A 34 -9.83 -15.32 -7.72
N LEU A 35 -8.68 -15.96 -7.94
CA LEU A 35 -8.28 -16.55 -9.21
C LEU A 35 -9.15 -17.77 -9.51
N VAL A 36 -9.86 -17.79 -10.62
CA VAL A 36 -10.42 -19.02 -11.21
C VAL A 36 -9.89 -19.16 -12.64
N LEU A 37 -9.00 -20.12 -12.79
CA LEU A 37 -8.53 -20.66 -14.08
C LEU A 37 -9.48 -21.78 -14.51
N VAL A 38 -10.15 -21.65 -15.65
CA VAL A 38 -10.60 -22.74 -16.53
C VAL A 38 -10.75 -22.12 -17.92
N GLY A 39 -10.06 -22.53 -18.95
CA GLY A 39 -9.97 -23.77 -19.62
C GLY A 39 -10.06 -23.50 -21.12
N CYS A 40 -9.17 -24.08 -21.87
CA CYS A 40 -8.89 -23.99 -23.31
C CYS A 40 -10.10 -24.17 -24.24
N SER A 41 -10.11 -23.44 -25.38
CA SER A 41 -10.18 -24.14 -26.68
C SER A 41 -9.73 -23.21 -27.81
N SER A 42 -8.97 -23.79 -28.71
CA SER A 42 -8.27 -23.29 -29.86
C SER A 42 -9.18 -23.01 -31.05
N THR A 43 -8.89 -21.96 -31.83
CA THR A 43 -8.65 -22.08 -33.28
C THR A 43 -8.09 -20.77 -33.87
N PRO A 44 -7.23 -20.81 -34.88
CA PRO A 44 -6.46 -19.66 -35.35
C PRO A 44 -7.07 -18.99 -36.58
N SER A 45 -6.96 -17.66 -36.64
CA SER A 45 -7.11 -16.96 -37.95
C SER A 45 -6.51 -15.53 -37.87
N GLY A 46 -5.49 -15.27 -38.67
CA GLY A 46 -5.20 -14.00 -39.33
C GLY A 46 -4.50 -12.90 -38.51
N PRO A 47 -3.53 -12.21 -39.13
CA PRO A 47 -2.77 -11.15 -38.45
C PRO A 47 -3.58 -9.86 -38.40
N ALA A 48 -3.94 -9.45 -37.19
CA ALA A 48 -4.51 -8.12 -36.92
C ALA A 48 -3.38 -7.16 -36.50
N THR A 49 -3.26 -6.08 -37.21
CA THR A 49 -2.45 -4.90 -36.95
C THR A 49 -2.65 -4.40 -35.50
N PRO A 50 -1.63 -4.02 -34.73
CA PRO A 50 -1.83 -3.49 -33.40
C PRO A 50 -2.39 -2.06 -33.49
N THR A 51 -3.68 -1.94 -33.32
CA THR A 51 -4.32 -0.65 -33.04
C THR A 51 -3.97 -0.27 -31.59
N GLY A 52 -3.25 0.84 -31.42
CA GLY A 52 -2.85 1.33 -30.12
C GLY A 52 -4.03 1.44 -29.15
N SER A 53 -3.94 0.74 -28.04
CA SER A 53 -4.84 0.95 -26.90
C SER A 53 -4.60 2.34 -26.36
N ALA A 54 -5.45 3.28 -26.75
CA ALA A 54 -5.56 4.57 -26.07
C ALA A 54 -6.01 4.28 -24.63
N THR A 55 -5.11 4.53 -23.67
CA THR A 55 -5.47 4.60 -22.26
C THR A 55 -6.44 5.78 -22.12
N THR A 56 -7.72 5.48 -22.15
CA THR A 56 -8.77 6.48 -21.91
C THR A 56 -8.69 6.82 -20.42
N THR A 57 -8.01 7.89 -20.10
CA THR A 57 -8.14 8.55 -18.80
C THR A 57 -9.61 8.99 -18.71
N GLN A 58 -10.46 8.21 -18.04
CA GLN A 58 -11.82 8.62 -17.77
C GLN A 58 -11.77 9.91 -16.95
N ALA A 59 -12.16 10.99 -17.58
CA ALA A 59 -12.37 12.26 -16.87
C ALA A 59 -13.39 11.98 -15.75
N VAL A 60 -13.00 12.30 -14.51
CA VAL A 60 -13.90 12.18 -13.35
C VAL A 60 -15.09 13.08 -13.63
N ALA A 61 -16.26 12.50 -13.86
CA ALA A 61 -17.47 13.26 -14.13
C ALA A 61 -17.80 14.15 -12.93
N THR A 62 -18.02 15.44 -13.20
CA THR A 62 -18.40 16.40 -12.15
C THR A 62 -19.83 16.12 -11.70
N PRO A 63 -20.12 16.02 -10.39
CA PRO A 63 -21.47 15.80 -9.89
C PRO A 63 -22.45 16.90 -10.34
N SER A 64 -23.63 16.49 -10.79
CA SER A 64 -24.70 17.40 -11.20
C SER A 64 -25.31 18.16 -10.00
N ALA A 65 -26.09 19.19 -10.28
CA ALA A 65 -26.86 19.88 -9.23
C ALA A 65 -27.89 18.92 -8.58
N ALA A 66 -28.48 18.01 -9.37
CA ALA A 66 -29.41 16.99 -8.86
C ALA A 66 -28.73 16.00 -7.92
N ASP A 67 -27.49 15.56 -8.25
CA ASP A 67 -26.72 14.67 -7.38
C ASP A 67 -26.41 15.34 -6.04
N ARG A 68 -26.01 16.62 -6.06
CA ARG A 68 -25.76 17.37 -4.81
C ARG A 68 -27.01 17.56 -3.98
N ALA A 69 -28.14 17.92 -4.61
CA ALA A 69 -29.43 18.03 -3.94
C ALA A 69 -29.90 16.71 -3.31
N MET A 70 -29.54 15.57 -3.90
CA MET A 70 -29.82 14.25 -3.30
C MET A 70 -29.10 14.09 -1.96
N LEU A 71 -27.84 14.52 -1.84
CA LEU A 71 -27.10 14.43 -0.57
C LEU A 71 -27.71 15.33 0.52
N ASP A 72 -28.41 16.41 0.14
CA ASP A 72 -29.11 17.29 1.10
C ASP A 72 -30.33 16.63 1.74
N THR A 73 -30.83 15.53 1.15
CA THR A 73 -31.92 14.72 1.73
C THR A 73 -31.43 13.70 2.76
N ILE A 74 -30.12 13.61 2.99
CA ILE A 74 -29.51 12.69 3.96
C ILE A 74 -29.12 13.47 5.20
N GLN A 75 -29.78 13.16 6.31
CA GLN A 75 -29.48 13.78 7.61
C GLN A 75 -28.43 12.95 8.35
N VAL A 76 -27.41 13.62 8.87
CA VAL A 76 -26.35 13.02 9.66
C VAL A 76 -26.26 13.78 10.98
N VAL A 77 -26.52 13.08 12.07
CA VAL A 77 -26.53 13.64 13.43
C VAL A 77 -25.55 12.81 14.28
N GLY A 78 -24.79 13.45 15.12
CA GLY A 78 -23.88 12.78 16.06
C GLY A 78 -22.77 13.71 16.51
N ALA A 79 -22.14 13.36 17.63
CA ALA A 79 -21.04 14.12 18.18
C ALA A 79 -19.89 14.22 17.16
N ASP A 80 -19.29 15.39 17.06
CA ASP A 80 -18.05 15.54 16.31
C ASP A 80 -16.97 14.71 16.99
N PRO A 81 -16.19 13.94 16.23
CA PRO A 81 -15.02 13.29 16.77
C PRO A 81 -14.05 14.39 17.21
N THR A 82 -14.01 14.66 18.50
CA THR A 82 -12.97 15.51 19.07
C THR A 82 -11.64 14.81 18.84
N ALA A 83 -10.65 15.54 18.30
CA ALA A 83 -9.32 15.01 18.08
C ALA A 83 -8.80 14.36 19.38
N GLY A 84 -8.59 13.05 19.36
CA GLY A 84 -8.01 12.31 20.47
C GLY A 84 -8.96 11.40 21.26
N THR A 85 -10.27 11.38 20.99
CA THR A 85 -11.18 10.39 21.61
C THR A 85 -11.41 9.21 20.67
N ASP A 86 -10.88 8.06 21.03
CA ASP A 86 -11.20 6.77 20.41
C ASP A 86 -11.76 5.85 21.52
N PRO A 87 -12.92 5.20 21.36
CA PRO A 87 -13.72 5.06 20.15
C PRO A 87 -14.66 6.27 19.92
N VAL A 88 -14.70 6.74 18.66
CA VAL A 88 -15.66 7.77 18.24
C VAL A 88 -17.06 7.17 18.15
N ALA A 89 -18.05 7.88 18.68
CA ALA A 89 -19.45 7.47 18.59
C ALA A 89 -19.91 7.46 17.11
N GLU A 90 -20.66 6.40 16.74
CA GLU A 90 -21.24 6.29 15.40
C GLU A 90 -22.27 7.40 15.15
N PRO A 91 -22.21 8.13 14.03
CA PRO A 91 -23.26 9.09 13.68
C PRO A 91 -24.56 8.38 13.29
N THR A 92 -25.68 8.97 13.65
CA THR A 92 -27.00 8.55 13.18
C THR A 92 -27.22 9.09 11.78
N VAL A 93 -27.52 8.21 10.82
CA VAL A 93 -27.78 8.56 9.41
C VAL A 93 -29.23 8.27 9.08
N THR A 94 -29.96 9.27 8.60
CA THR A 94 -31.36 9.15 8.21
C THR A 94 -31.53 9.53 6.75
N LEU A 95 -31.98 8.58 5.91
CA LEU A 95 -32.32 8.82 4.51
C LEU A 95 -33.78 9.30 4.43
N THR A 96 -33.99 10.62 4.33
CA THR A 96 -35.35 11.19 4.31
C THR A 96 -36.06 11.00 2.98
N LYS A 97 -35.29 10.74 1.90
CA LYS A 97 -35.80 10.40 0.58
C LYS A 97 -35.16 9.10 0.10
N LYS A 98 -35.97 8.19 -0.39
CA LYS A 98 -35.57 6.90 -0.97
C LYS A 98 -36.30 6.64 -2.30
N PRO A 99 -35.66 5.99 -3.29
CA PRO A 99 -34.25 5.57 -3.27
C PRO A 99 -33.31 6.75 -3.36
N VAL A 100 -32.13 6.63 -2.71
CA VAL A 100 -31.01 7.56 -2.92
C VAL A 100 -30.34 7.17 -4.23
N SER A 101 -30.24 8.08 -5.18
CA SER A 101 -29.63 7.83 -6.49
C SER A 101 -28.84 9.04 -6.96
N VAL A 102 -27.62 8.77 -7.44
CA VAL A 102 -26.71 9.75 -8.05
C VAL A 102 -26.16 9.19 -9.36
N SER A 103 -25.83 10.07 -10.29
CA SER A 103 -25.25 9.68 -11.59
C SER A 103 -23.75 9.41 -11.52
N THR A 104 -23.06 10.06 -10.59
CA THR A 104 -21.62 9.88 -10.33
C THR A 104 -21.37 9.99 -8.84
N THR A 105 -20.21 9.47 -8.38
CA THR A 105 -19.82 9.62 -6.98
C THR A 105 -19.83 11.08 -6.55
N THR A 106 -20.65 11.36 -5.56
CA THR A 106 -20.89 12.72 -5.09
C THR A 106 -20.52 12.81 -3.61
N VAL A 107 -19.74 13.82 -3.26
CA VAL A 107 -19.21 14.03 -1.91
C VAL A 107 -19.73 15.35 -1.35
N LYS A 108 -20.14 15.32 -0.07
CA LYS A 108 -20.48 16.50 0.74
C LYS A 108 -19.62 16.51 1.98
N VAL A 109 -18.83 17.56 2.16
CA VAL A 109 -18.08 17.75 3.40
C VAL A 109 -19.07 18.26 4.46
N LEU A 110 -19.33 17.44 5.47
CA LEU A 110 -20.20 17.80 6.60
C LEU A 110 -19.44 18.62 7.62
N ARG A 111 -18.16 18.30 7.81
CA ARG A 111 -17.24 19.06 8.64
C ARG A 111 -15.86 19.03 7.97
N PRO A 112 -15.25 20.20 7.72
CA PRO A 112 -13.88 20.26 7.19
C PRO A 112 -12.86 19.83 8.25
N GLY A 113 -11.84 19.11 7.82
CA GLY A 113 -10.64 18.85 8.61
C GLY A 113 -9.60 19.95 8.40
N THR A 114 -8.53 19.90 9.18
CA THR A 114 -7.39 20.84 9.09
C THR A 114 -6.06 20.13 8.82
N GLY A 115 -6.09 18.80 8.74
CA GLY A 115 -4.89 17.99 8.55
C GLY A 115 -4.46 17.87 7.08
N VAL A 116 -3.59 16.88 6.82
CA VAL A 116 -3.06 16.59 5.48
C VAL A 116 -4.19 16.30 4.49
N LEU A 117 -4.08 16.89 3.29
CA LEU A 117 -4.98 16.63 2.16
C LEU A 117 -4.57 15.33 1.47
N SER A 118 -5.52 14.41 1.28
CA SER A 118 -5.28 13.15 0.58
C SER A 118 -5.13 13.35 -0.92
N LYS A 119 -4.28 12.55 -1.54
CA LYS A 119 -4.05 12.50 -2.99
C LYS A 119 -4.00 11.06 -3.48
N THR A 120 -4.05 10.88 -4.79
CA THR A 120 -3.88 9.55 -5.41
C THR A 120 -2.58 8.90 -4.93
N GLY A 121 -2.65 7.62 -4.57
CA GLY A 121 -1.55 6.85 -4.00
C GLY A 121 -1.47 6.87 -2.47
N ASP A 122 -2.13 7.81 -1.79
CA ASP A 122 -2.13 7.87 -0.33
C ASP A 122 -2.92 6.70 0.29
N LYS A 123 -2.58 6.38 1.54
CA LYS A 123 -3.39 5.55 2.43
C LYS A 123 -4.27 6.45 3.28
N VAL A 124 -5.57 6.29 3.17
CA VAL A 124 -6.56 7.02 3.97
C VAL A 124 -7.21 6.06 4.94
N THR A 125 -7.15 6.41 6.22
CA THR A 125 -7.77 5.66 7.31
C THR A 125 -9.03 6.37 7.74
N VAL A 126 -10.15 5.65 7.76
CA VAL A 126 -11.46 6.21 8.08
C VAL A 126 -12.21 5.36 9.10
N ARG A 127 -13.03 6.00 9.91
CA ARG A 127 -14.19 5.36 10.54
C ARG A 127 -15.40 5.64 9.66
N GLN A 128 -16.16 4.61 9.33
CA GLN A 128 -17.26 4.74 8.39
C GLN A 128 -18.48 3.94 8.82
N VAL A 129 -19.63 4.38 8.35
CA VAL A 129 -20.87 3.62 8.34
C VAL A 129 -21.43 3.59 6.91
N LEU A 130 -21.87 2.41 6.49
CA LEU A 130 -22.33 2.11 5.12
C LEU A 130 -23.79 1.71 5.12
N TYR A 131 -24.57 2.28 4.19
CA TYR A 131 -25.96 1.97 3.95
C TYR A 131 -26.22 1.66 2.47
N VAL A 132 -27.24 0.83 2.22
CA VAL A 132 -27.85 0.68 0.90
C VAL A 132 -28.83 1.85 0.67
N GLY A 133 -28.66 2.57 -0.44
CA GLY A 133 -29.42 3.77 -0.74
C GLY A 133 -30.89 3.50 -1.09
N ASN A 134 -31.21 2.32 -1.62
CA ASN A 134 -32.59 1.97 -2.01
C ASN A 134 -33.51 1.82 -0.80
N GLU A 135 -33.08 1.07 0.20
CA GLU A 135 -33.91 0.74 1.37
C GLU A 135 -33.46 1.48 2.62
N GLY A 136 -32.26 2.01 2.65
CA GLY A 136 -31.67 2.64 3.83
C GLY A 136 -31.23 1.62 4.89
N VAL A 137 -30.94 0.38 4.46
CA VAL A 137 -30.45 -0.68 5.35
C VAL A 137 -28.97 -0.43 5.63
N LYS A 138 -28.60 -0.44 6.90
CA LYS A 138 -27.21 -0.39 7.33
C LYS A 138 -26.52 -1.72 7.05
N LEU A 139 -25.41 -1.70 6.32
CA LEU A 139 -24.65 -2.89 5.97
C LEU A 139 -23.45 -3.11 6.91
N ASP A 140 -22.71 -2.04 7.20
CA ASP A 140 -21.48 -2.14 8.00
C ASP A 140 -21.15 -0.84 8.72
N SER A 141 -20.32 -0.98 9.75
CA SER A 141 -19.76 0.15 10.47
C SER A 141 -18.41 -0.22 11.06
N SER A 142 -17.47 0.71 11.01
CA SER A 142 -16.17 0.62 11.70
C SER A 142 -16.07 1.51 12.93
N TYR A 143 -17.21 2.05 13.40
CA TYR A 143 -17.27 2.78 14.67
C TYR A 143 -17.31 1.84 15.89
N GLY A 144 -17.14 2.42 17.07
CA GLY A 144 -17.08 1.67 18.32
C GLY A 144 -15.71 0.98 18.50
N GLU A 145 -15.73 -0.24 19.01
CA GLU A 145 -14.52 -1.04 19.29
C GLU A 145 -13.85 -1.63 18.04
N LYS A 146 -14.47 -1.49 16.86
CA LYS A 146 -13.90 -1.98 15.61
C LYS A 146 -12.72 -1.12 15.17
N GLN A 147 -11.76 -1.75 14.49
CA GLN A 147 -10.65 -1.03 13.90
C GLN A 147 -11.13 -0.15 12.74
N PRO A 148 -10.57 1.07 12.59
CA PRO A 148 -10.85 1.89 11.41
C PRO A 148 -10.40 1.18 10.13
N ALA A 149 -11.09 1.45 9.02
CA ALA A 149 -10.74 0.93 7.71
C ALA A 149 -9.63 1.78 7.08
N THR A 150 -8.66 1.14 6.41
CA THR A 150 -7.59 1.83 5.68
C THR A 150 -7.65 1.46 4.22
N PHE A 151 -7.67 2.47 3.36
CA PHE A 151 -7.76 2.34 1.91
C PHE A 151 -6.54 2.97 1.24
N THR A 152 -5.96 2.30 0.25
CA THR A 152 -4.93 2.89 -0.62
C THR A 152 -5.62 3.48 -1.84
N LEU A 153 -5.46 4.79 -2.08
CA LEU A 153 -6.15 5.52 -3.14
C LEU A 153 -5.51 5.27 -4.52
N SER A 154 -5.28 4.00 -4.86
CA SER A 154 -4.67 3.60 -6.13
C SER A 154 -5.01 2.14 -6.45
N GLY A 155 -4.80 1.76 -7.73
CA GLY A 155 -4.95 0.38 -8.18
C GLY A 155 -6.35 -0.01 -8.60
N THR A 156 -6.50 -1.28 -8.99
CA THR A 156 -7.73 -1.89 -9.49
C THR A 156 -8.50 -2.66 -8.41
N ASP A 157 -7.92 -2.76 -7.21
CA ASP A 157 -8.46 -3.58 -6.12
C ASP A 157 -9.52 -2.87 -5.27
N MET A 158 -9.76 -1.58 -5.57
CA MET A 158 -10.78 -0.77 -4.93
C MET A 158 -11.84 -0.31 -5.92
N ILE A 159 -13.07 -0.16 -5.42
CA ILE A 159 -14.15 0.42 -6.22
C ILE A 159 -13.82 1.88 -6.59
N PRO A 160 -13.97 2.27 -7.87
CA PRO A 160 -13.57 3.60 -8.35
C PRO A 160 -14.21 4.76 -7.58
N GLY A 161 -15.48 4.58 -7.18
CA GLY A 161 -16.21 5.58 -6.40
C GLY A 161 -15.58 5.88 -5.03
N LEU A 162 -14.99 4.88 -4.37
CA LEU A 162 -14.32 5.10 -3.09
C LEU A 162 -13.01 5.89 -3.26
N ILE A 163 -12.23 5.58 -4.31
CA ILE A 163 -11.04 6.36 -4.66
C ILE A 163 -11.43 7.82 -4.91
N SER A 164 -12.49 8.04 -5.73
CA SER A 164 -12.98 9.39 -6.03
C SER A 164 -13.46 10.13 -4.78
N ALA A 165 -14.18 9.45 -3.89
CA ALA A 165 -14.73 10.07 -2.68
C ALA A 165 -13.67 10.44 -1.64
N LEU A 166 -12.59 9.65 -1.55
CA LEU A 166 -11.53 9.84 -0.54
C LEU A 166 -10.32 10.63 -1.06
N THR A 167 -10.25 10.94 -2.36
CA THR A 167 -9.21 11.81 -2.93
C THR A 167 -9.60 13.28 -2.74
N GLY A 168 -8.65 14.11 -2.28
CA GLY A 168 -8.89 15.53 -2.06
C GLY A 168 -9.61 15.85 -0.74
N VAL A 169 -9.62 14.92 0.23
CA VAL A 169 -10.21 15.15 1.55
C VAL A 169 -9.10 15.39 2.60
N GLN A 170 -9.38 16.22 3.58
CA GLN A 170 -8.43 16.51 4.66
C GLN A 170 -8.60 15.54 5.83
N LYS A 171 -7.47 15.14 6.45
CA LYS A 171 -7.51 14.46 7.75
C LYS A 171 -8.28 15.32 8.76
N GLY A 172 -9.18 14.68 9.51
CA GLY A 172 -10.08 15.33 10.47
C GLY A 172 -11.42 15.73 9.88
N SER A 173 -11.67 15.53 8.57
CA SER A 173 -12.99 15.79 7.97
C SER A 173 -13.98 14.71 8.31
N ARG A 174 -15.26 15.11 8.43
CA ARG A 174 -16.43 14.22 8.27
C ARG A 174 -17.03 14.47 6.90
N ILE A 175 -17.17 13.41 6.12
CA ILE A 175 -17.74 13.46 4.77
C ILE A 175 -18.92 12.50 4.65
N LEU A 176 -19.92 12.93 3.88
CA LEU A 176 -20.99 12.10 3.35
C LEU A 176 -20.72 11.90 1.86
N PHE A 177 -20.79 10.70 1.38
CA PHE A 177 -20.71 10.46 -0.06
C PHE A 177 -21.63 9.34 -0.50
N VAL A 178 -22.05 9.43 -1.77
CA VAL A 178 -22.91 8.43 -2.42
C VAL A 178 -22.19 7.93 -3.66
N ILE A 179 -22.11 6.60 -3.80
CA ILE A 179 -21.46 5.92 -4.92
C ILE A 179 -22.51 5.20 -5.74
N PRO A 180 -22.69 5.51 -7.05
CA PRO A 180 -23.62 4.79 -7.90
C PRO A 180 -23.09 3.40 -8.27
N PRO A 181 -23.96 2.44 -8.69
CA PRO A 181 -23.58 1.09 -9.04
C PRO A 181 -22.41 1.01 -10.04
N ALA A 182 -22.39 1.87 -11.05
CA ALA A 182 -21.36 1.88 -12.09
C ALA A 182 -19.95 2.18 -11.56
N GLN A 183 -19.85 2.86 -10.43
CA GLN A 183 -18.59 3.19 -9.75
C GLN A 183 -18.37 2.36 -8.47
N ALA A 184 -19.25 1.38 -8.22
CA ALA A 184 -19.17 0.42 -7.12
C ALA A 184 -18.99 -1.00 -7.67
N PHE A 185 -20.03 -1.83 -7.59
CA PHE A 185 -20.00 -3.25 -7.95
C PHE A 185 -20.68 -3.55 -9.29
N GLY A 186 -21.06 -2.51 -10.04
CA GLY A 186 -21.72 -2.63 -11.34
C GLY A 186 -23.10 -3.32 -11.25
N THR A 187 -23.60 -3.80 -12.39
CA THR A 187 -24.91 -4.44 -12.50
C THR A 187 -25.01 -5.80 -11.79
N ARG A 188 -23.88 -6.41 -11.42
CA ARG A 188 -23.87 -7.66 -10.64
C ARG A 188 -24.16 -7.42 -9.16
N GLY A 189 -23.78 -6.25 -8.64
CA GLY A 189 -23.81 -6.01 -7.20
C GLY A 189 -22.85 -6.93 -6.42
N ARG A 190 -23.13 -7.09 -5.13
CA ARG A 190 -22.54 -8.07 -4.21
C ARG A 190 -23.63 -8.61 -3.31
N THR A 191 -24.45 -9.50 -3.86
CA THR A 191 -25.64 -10.04 -3.19
C THR A 191 -25.32 -10.82 -1.92
N GLU A 192 -24.12 -11.41 -1.83
CA GLU A 192 -23.62 -12.12 -0.64
C GLU A 192 -23.47 -11.21 0.59
N ILE A 193 -23.40 -9.91 0.39
CA ILE A 193 -23.34 -8.89 1.47
C ILE A 193 -24.53 -7.93 1.41
N GLY A 194 -25.58 -8.26 0.67
CA GLY A 194 -26.83 -7.48 0.61
C GLY A 194 -26.80 -6.28 -0.33
N ILE A 195 -25.90 -6.23 -1.33
CA ILE A 195 -25.83 -5.14 -2.32
C ILE A 195 -26.28 -5.66 -3.68
N SER A 196 -27.38 -5.12 -4.20
CA SER A 196 -27.86 -5.43 -5.56
C SER A 196 -27.15 -4.58 -6.62
N GLY A 197 -27.30 -4.96 -7.90
CA GLY A 197 -26.69 -4.23 -9.02
C GLY A 197 -27.31 -2.86 -9.31
N THR A 198 -28.35 -2.47 -8.60
CA THR A 198 -29.02 -1.16 -8.71
C THR A 198 -28.78 -0.26 -7.50
N ASP A 199 -28.09 -0.76 -6.47
CA ASP A 199 -27.94 -0.04 -5.22
C ASP A 199 -26.84 1.03 -5.30
N ASN A 200 -27.23 2.25 -4.93
CA ASN A 200 -26.27 3.28 -4.57
C ASN A 200 -25.78 3.04 -3.13
N LEU A 201 -24.50 3.22 -2.90
CA LEU A 201 -23.90 3.09 -1.57
C LEU A 201 -23.84 4.46 -0.90
N VAL A 202 -24.44 4.59 0.27
CA VAL A 202 -24.40 5.81 1.08
C VAL A 202 -23.41 5.59 2.22
N VAL A 203 -22.40 6.44 2.31
CA VAL A 203 -21.34 6.31 3.31
C VAL A 203 -21.15 7.62 4.05
N VAL A 204 -21.09 7.54 5.37
CA VAL A 204 -20.56 8.63 6.21
C VAL A 204 -19.23 8.19 6.78
N ALA A 205 -18.21 9.02 6.61
CA ALA A 205 -16.86 8.70 7.04
C ALA A 205 -16.18 9.87 7.78
N ASP A 206 -15.51 9.53 8.87
CA ASP A 206 -14.54 10.39 9.54
C ASP A 206 -13.13 10.02 9.11
N VAL A 207 -12.40 10.96 8.53
CA VAL A 207 -11.03 10.76 8.06
C VAL A 207 -10.07 10.89 9.24
N VAL A 208 -9.64 9.76 9.80
CA VAL A 208 -8.77 9.72 11.00
C VAL A 208 -7.28 9.69 10.67
N GLY A 209 -6.92 9.29 9.46
CA GLY A 209 -5.53 9.22 9.01
C GLY A 209 -5.37 9.46 7.52
N VAL A 210 -4.30 10.16 7.14
CA VAL A 210 -3.81 10.28 5.75
C VAL A 210 -2.30 10.09 5.80
N THR A 211 -1.80 9.11 5.05
CA THR A 211 -0.37 8.80 4.98
C THR A 211 0.03 8.61 3.53
N THR A 212 0.99 9.38 3.07
CA THR A 212 1.60 9.18 1.75
C THR A 212 2.62 8.06 1.87
N PRO A 213 2.46 6.92 1.16
CA PRO A 213 3.49 5.90 1.09
C PRO A 213 4.76 6.50 0.49
N LYS A 214 5.90 6.19 1.08
CA LYS A 214 7.18 6.51 0.46
C LYS A 214 7.36 5.60 -0.76
N PRO A 215 7.91 6.11 -1.88
CA PRO A 215 8.21 5.26 -3.02
C PRO A 215 9.20 4.16 -2.63
N VAL A 216 9.00 2.96 -3.18
CA VAL A 216 10.01 1.90 -3.10
C VAL A 216 11.21 2.36 -3.93
N LEU A 217 12.39 2.38 -3.33
CA LEU A 217 13.61 2.72 -4.03
C LEU A 217 14.05 1.51 -4.86
N GLU A 218 14.34 1.74 -6.13
CA GLU A 218 14.88 0.69 -7.02
C GLU A 218 16.34 0.39 -6.73
N LYS A 219 17.06 1.36 -6.14
CA LYS A 219 18.47 1.25 -5.74
C LYS A 219 18.73 2.09 -4.49
N ALA A 220 19.89 1.86 -3.87
CA ALA A 220 20.35 2.68 -2.76
C ALA A 220 20.59 4.14 -3.21
N GLU A 221 20.11 5.09 -2.41
CA GLU A 221 20.23 6.53 -2.67
C GLU A 221 20.58 7.27 -1.37
N GLY A 222 21.66 8.04 -1.41
CA GLY A 222 22.12 8.79 -0.23
C GLY A 222 23.58 9.24 -0.34
N THR A 223 24.21 9.42 0.81
CA THR A 223 25.61 9.85 0.90
C THR A 223 26.54 8.64 0.68
N VAL A 224 27.40 8.71 -0.33
CA VAL A 224 28.39 7.67 -0.63
C VAL A 224 29.52 7.72 0.41
N ILE A 225 29.88 6.55 0.96
CA ILE A 225 30.92 6.35 1.95
C ILE A 225 31.99 5.41 1.36
N ALA A 226 33.23 5.86 1.32
CA ALA A 226 34.34 5.03 0.85
C ALA A 226 34.60 3.89 1.84
N PRO A 227 34.66 2.62 1.39
CA PRO A 227 35.01 1.51 2.26
C PRO A 227 36.47 1.57 2.69
N PRO A 228 36.81 1.09 3.91
CA PRO A 228 38.19 0.91 4.31
C PRO A 228 38.90 -0.14 3.45
N ALA A 229 40.25 -0.05 3.40
CA ALA A 229 41.05 -1.02 2.70
C ALA A 229 40.90 -2.44 3.30
N GLY A 230 40.94 -3.47 2.43
CA GLY A 230 40.87 -4.87 2.84
C GLY A 230 39.48 -5.47 2.87
N LEU A 231 38.45 -4.70 2.62
CA LEU A 231 37.08 -5.20 2.37
C LEU A 231 36.79 -5.38 0.88
N PRO A 232 35.78 -6.17 0.50
CA PRO A 232 35.34 -6.29 -0.89
C PRO A 232 34.97 -4.93 -1.49
N THR A 233 35.35 -4.73 -2.76
CA THR A 233 34.97 -3.53 -3.50
C THR A 233 33.66 -3.80 -4.24
N VAL A 234 32.67 -2.92 -4.03
CA VAL A 234 31.38 -3.00 -4.70
C VAL A 234 31.28 -1.88 -5.73
N THR A 235 31.10 -2.24 -6.99
CA THR A 235 30.69 -1.33 -8.08
C THR A 235 29.25 -1.58 -8.43
N PHE A 236 28.55 -0.57 -8.93
CA PHE A 236 27.14 -0.67 -9.26
C PHE A 236 26.85 -0.11 -10.65
N ASP A 237 26.14 -0.90 -11.43
CA ASP A 237 25.63 -0.53 -12.74
C ASP A 237 24.09 -0.63 -12.72
N ASP A 238 23.41 0.41 -13.23
CA ASP A 238 21.94 0.50 -13.15
C ASP A 238 21.21 -0.60 -13.94
N ALA A 239 21.87 -1.19 -14.97
CA ALA A 239 21.26 -2.23 -15.80
C ALA A 239 21.53 -3.65 -15.27
N THR A 240 22.70 -3.88 -14.67
CA THR A 240 23.16 -5.21 -14.27
C THR A 240 23.21 -5.43 -12.76
N GLY A 241 23.07 -4.37 -11.98
CA GLY A 241 23.17 -4.39 -10.52
C GLY A 241 24.62 -4.35 -10.01
N PRO A 242 24.86 -4.83 -8.78
CA PRO A 242 26.18 -4.79 -8.17
C PRO A 242 27.14 -5.82 -8.75
N SER A 243 28.41 -5.44 -8.80
CA SER A 243 29.55 -6.33 -9.02
C SER A 243 30.49 -6.21 -7.84
N VAL A 244 30.92 -7.35 -7.29
CA VAL A 244 31.76 -7.42 -6.08
C VAL A 244 33.11 -8.03 -6.43
N THR A 245 34.19 -7.32 -6.11
CA THR A 245 35.56 -7.81 -6.26
C THR A 245 36.11 -8.13 -4.88
N MET A 246 36.47 -9.40 -4.67
CA MET A 246 37.03 -9.88 -3.40
C MET A 246 38.49 -9.47 -3.25
N PRO A 247 38.92 -9.04 -2.06
CA PRO A 247 40.34 -8.82 -1.75
C PRO A 247 41.06 -10.17 -1.67
N LYS A 248 42.40 -10.14 -1.88
CA LYS A 248 43.24 -11.33 -1.74
C LYS A 248 43.69 -11.59 -0.27
N THR A 249 42.91 -11.12 0.66
CA THR A 249 43.17 -11.27 2.12
C THR A 249 42.32 -12.39 2.71
N THR A 250 42.70 -12.89 3.88
CA THR A 250 41.82 -13.76 4.66
C THR A 250 40.58 -13.03 5.10
N PRO A 251 39.41 -13.69 5.10
CA PRO A 251 38.16 -13.09 5.58
C PRO A 251 38.29 -12.73 7.07
N PRO A 252 37.57 -11.70 7.54
CA PRO A 252 37.47 -11.39 8.95
C PRO A 252 36.93 -12.58 9.75
N ALA A 253 37.39 -12.74 11.01
CA ALA A 253 36.89 -13.79 11.89
C ALA A 253 35.46 -13.49 12.40
N ASP A 254 35.15 -12.22 12.55
CA ASP A 254 33.82 -11.75 12.99
C ASP A 254 33.07 -11.08 11.85
N THR A 255 31.75 -10.99 11.99
CA THR A 255 30.91 -10.25 11.06
C THR A 255 31.29 -8.77 11.05
N VAL A 256 31.73 -8.28 9.91
CA VAL A 256 32.02 -6.86 9.67
C VAL A 256 30.89 -6.25 8.87
N GLN A 257 30.41 -5.09 9.30
CA GLN A 257 29.50 -4.28 8.52
C GLN A 257 30.17 -2.99 8.05
N GLN A 258 29.99 -2.64 6.80
CA GLN A 258 30.44 -1.38 6.23
C GLN A 258 29.29 -0.70 5.48
N LEU A 259 28.96 0.52 5.89
CA LEU A 259 28.03 1.35 5.17
C LEU A 259 28.73 1.92 3.93
N LEU A 260 28.18 1.63 2.74
CA LEU A 260 28.70 2.15 1.45
C LEU A 260 27.90 3.35 0.96
N ILE A 261 26.60 3.39 1.27
CA ILE A 261 25.72 4.52 1.04
C ILE A 261 24.86 4.69 2.28
N GLU A 262 24.86 5.89 2.86
CA GLU A 262 23.92 6.24 3.93
C GLU A 262 22.64 6.81 3.32
N GLY A 263 21.54 6.10 3.47
CA GLY A 263 20.23 6.52 2.99
C GLY A 263 19.65 7.70 3.77
N ASN A 264 18.63 8.32 3.17
CA ASN A 264 17.92 9.47 3.75
C ASN A 264 16.51 9.11 4.25
N GLY A 265 16.12 7.83 4.15
CA GLY A 265 14.80 7.35 4.57
C GLY A 265 14.67 7.09 6.05
N ASP A 266 13.58 6.41 6.44
CA ASP A 266 13.31 6.08 7.84
C ASP A 266 14.31 5.06 8.39
N VAL A 267 14.54 5.12 9.70
CA VAL A 267 15.41 4.16 10.40
C VAL A 267 14.67 2.83 10.54
N VAL A 268 15.33 1.74 10.15
CA VAL A 268 14.83 0.37 10.31
C VAL A 268 14.84 0.00 11.80
N THR A 269 13.70 -0.47 12.30
CA THR A 269 13.57 -0.94 13.69
C THR A 269 13.24 -2.42 13.75
N VAL A 270 13.48 -3.03 14.91
CA VAL A 270 13.19 -4.44 15.17
C VAL A 270 11.72 -4.75 14.87
N GLY A 271 11.46 -5.87 14.19
CA GLY A 271 10.11 -6.34 13.86
C GLY A 271 9.48 -5.68 12.62
N GLN A 272 10.19 -4.76 11.97
CA GLN A 272 9.71 -4.18 10.71
C GLN A 272 9.90 -5.13 9.53
N GLU A 273 8.96 -5.09 8.60
CA GLU A 273 9.10 -5.71 7.28
C GLU A 273 9.89 -4.77 6.38
N ILE A 274 11.01 -5.26 5.84
CA ILE A 274 11.88 -4.52 4.92
C ILE A 274 11.91 -5.20 3.56
N THR A 275 12.00 -4.40 2.50
CA THR A 275 12.23 -4.86 1.14
C THR A 275 13.65 -4.47 0.74
N VAL A 276 14.44 -5.43 0.24
CA VAL A 276 15.85 -5.22 -0.09
C VAL A 276 16.21 -5.86 -1.41
N HIS A 277 17.12 -5.22 -2.13
CA HIS A 277 17.94 -5.90 -3.12
C HIS A 277 19.24 -6.36 -2.48
N TYR A 278 19.71 -7.54 -2.83
CA TYR A 278 20.95 -8.09 -2.30
C TYR A 278 21.75 -8.89 -3.34
N TYR A 279 23.04 -9.01 -3.05
CA TYR A 279 23.99 -9.77 -3.83
C TYR A 279 24.93 -10.50 -2.88
N GLY A 280 24.86 -11.81 -2.86
CA GLY A 280 25.66 -12.68 -2.00
C GLY A 280 26.75 -13.40 -2.79
N ALA A 281 28.02 -13.26 -2.35
CA ALA A 281 29.16 -13.91 -2.98
C ALA A 281 30.10 -14.53 -1.95
N LEU A 282 30.74 -15.62 -2.30
CA LEU A 282 31.72 -16.31 -1.45
C LEU A 282 33.04 -15.54 -1.43
N TRP A 283 33.59 -15.31 -0.23
CA TRP A 283 34.87 -14.61 -0.08
C TRP A 283 36.01 -15.27 -0.81
N LYS A 284 36.09 -16.60 -0.78
CA LYS A 284 37.22 -17.38 -1.31
C LYS A 284 37.47 -17.23 -2.80
N ASP A 285 36.42 -17.03 -3.61
CA ASP A 285 36.46 -17.08 -5.06
C ASP A 285 35.56 -16.08 -5.77
N GLY A 286 34.80 -15.27 -5.00
CA GLY A 286 33.84 -14.30 -5.55
C GLY A 286 32.61 -14.92 -6.21
N LYS A 287 32.41 -16.24 -6.09
CA LYS A 287 31.27 -16.93 -6.71
C LYS A 287 29.97 -16.48 -6.08
N VAL A 288 29.07 -15.99 -6.92
CA VAL A 288 27.70 -15.60 -6.49
C VAL A 288 26.93 -16.84 -6.09
N PHE A 289 26.40 -16.88 -4.88
CA PHE A 289 25.54 -17.96 -4.43
C PHE A 289 24.06 -17.58 -4.45
N ASP A 290 23.74 -16.29 -4.32
CA ASP A 290 22.38 -15.78 -4.48
C ASP A 290 22.36 -14.27 -4.79
N SER A 291 21.37 -13.83 -5.59
CA SER A 291 21.20 -12.43 -5.96
C SER A 291 19.75 -12.12 -6.34
N SER A 292 19.16 -11.15 -5.69
CA SER A 292 17.86 -10.62 -6.04
C SER A 292 17.88 -9.81 -7.34
N TRP A 293 19.04 -9.27 -7.71
CA TRP A 293 19.25 -8.57 -8.98
C TRP A 293 19.16 -9.53 -10.17
N GLN A 294 19.76 -10.72 -10.05
CA GLN A 294 19.66 -11.76 -11.09
C GLN A 294 18.20 -12.23 -11.27
N ARG A 295 17.45 -12.30 -10.20
CA ARG A 295 16.01 -12.65 -10.24
C ARG A 295 15.10 -11.49 -10.65
N LYS A 296 15.61 -10.26 -10.71
CA LYS A 296 14.85 -9.03 -10.98
C LYS A 296 13.68 -8.84 -10.01
N THR A 297 13.81 -9.32 -8.78
CA THR A 297 12.77 -9.26 -7.77
C THR A 297 13.42 -9.06 -6.40
N PRO A 298 13.12 -7.97 -5.69
CA PRO A 298 13.61 -7.75 -4.34
C PRO A 298 13.06 -8.80 -3.37
N ALA A 299 13.75 -9.02 -2.28
CA ALA A 299 13.28 -9.87 -1.18
C ALA A 299 12.64 -9.03 -0.08
N THR A 300 11.57 -9.56 0.52
CA THR A 300 10.84 -8.92 1.63
C THR A 300 10.81 -9.86 2.83
N PHE A 301 11.21 -9.36 3.99
CA PHE A 301 11.25 -10.13 5.23
C PHE A 301 11.19 -9.23 6.47
N VAL A 302 10.84 -9.82 7.62
CA VAL A 302 10.83 -9.12 8.91
C VAL A 302 12.21 -9.24 9.56
N ILE A 303 12.78 -8.09 9.97
CA ILE A 303 14.16 -7.99 10.49
C ILE A 303 14.20 -7.89 12.02
N GLY A 304 15.29 -8.36 12.63
CA GLY A 304 15.57 -8.23 14.06
C GLY A 304 14.84 -9.25 14.94
N ILE A 305 14.26 -10.31 14.37
CA ILE A 305 13.46 -11.33 15.09
C ILE A 305 13.95 -12.77 14.88
N GLY A 306 15.16 -12.96 14.36
CA GLY A 306 15.77 -14.27 14.14
C GLY A 306 15.18 -15.06 12.97
N LYS A 307 14.56 -14.39 12.00
CA LYS A 307 13.94 -15.04 10.80
C LYS A 307 14.84 -15.02 9.57
N VAL A 308 15.95 -14.30 9.62
CA VAL A 308 16.96 -14.20 8.56
C VAL A 308 18.33 -14.61 9.10
N VAL A 309 19.36 -14.62 8.24
CA VAL A 309 20.73 -14.90 8.67
C VAL A 309 21.19 -13.92 9.73
N LYS A 310 21.94 -14.39 10.74
CA LYS A 310 22.32 -13.59 11.93
C LYS A 310 22.99 -12.26 11.57
N GLY A 311 23.85 -12.25 10.54
CA GLY A 311 24.51 -11.04 10.10
C GLY A 311 23.52 -9.94 9.65
N TRP A 312 22.47 -10.30 8.92
CA TRP A 312 21.43 -9.37 8.51
C TRP A 312 20.61 -8.85 9.70
N ASP A 313 20.18 -9.77 10.56
CA ASP A 313 19.37 -9.44 11.74
C ASP A 313 20.07 -8.45 12.68
N ALA A 314 21.39 -8.64 12.86
CA ALA A 314 22.19 -7.80 13.74
C ALA A 314 22.60 -6.45 13.11
N THR A 315 22.69 -6.37 11.76
CA THR A 315 23.35 -5.23 11.10
C THR A 315 22.40 -4.30 10.37
N LEU A 316 21.24 -4.79 9.88
CA LEU A 316 20.31 -3.96 9.14
C LEU A 316 19.39 -3.13 10.03
N VAL A 317 19.15 -3.56 11.27
CA VAL A 317 18.46 -2.74 12.27
C VAL A 317 19.30 -1.49 12.56
N GLY A 318 18.64 -0.32 12.63
CA GLY A 318 19.29 0.97 12.82
C GLY A 318 19.81 1.62 11.54
N LYS A 319 19.77 0.94 10.38
CA LYS A 319 20.10 1.56 9.10
C LYS A 319 18.90 2.35 8.56
N LYS A 320 19.17 3.33 7.71
CA LYS A 320 18.12 4.11 7.04
C LYS A 320 17.73 3.46 5.71
N VAL A 321 16.47 3.56 5.34
CA VAL A 321 16.01 3.20 3.98
C VAL A 321 16.79 4.00 2.95
N GLY A 322 17.17 3.38 1.84
CA GLY A 322 18.07 3.92 0.83
C GLY A 322 19.54 3.61 1.10
N SER A 323 19.89 2.99 2.23
CA SER A 323 21.28 2.60 2.52
C SER A 323 21.74 1.40 1.70
N ARG A 324 23.04 1.38 1.36
CA ARG A 324 23.77 0.19 0.90
C ARG A 324 24.76 -0.25 1.96
N VAL A 325 24.67 -1.50 2.33
CA VAL A 325 25.51 -2.10 3.38
C VAL A 325 26.25 -3.29 2.83
N LEU A 326 27.56 -3.35 3.06
CA LEU A 326 28.41 -4.52 2.85
C LEU A 326 28.51 -5.26 4.20
N LEU A 327 28.29 -6.56 4.16
CA LEU A 327 28.31 -7.46 5.34
C LEU A 327 29.29 -8.59 5.11
#